data_4671dfaaed35bd88daade82b7628d0a1
#
_entry.id   4671dfaaed35bd88daade82b7628d0a1
#
_cell.length_a   1.000
_cell.length_b   1.000
_cell.length_c   1.000
_cell.angle_alpha   90.00
_cell.angle_beta   90.00
_cell.angle_gamma   90.00
#
_symmetry.space_group_name_H-M   'P 1'
#
loop_
_entity.id
_entity.type
_entity.pdbx_description
1 polymer ?
#
loop_
_entity_poly.entity_id
_entity_poly.type
_entity_poly.pdbx_seq_one_letter_code
_entity_poly.pdbx_strand_id
1 'polypeptide(L)'
;MKKSQNVWTLLLVVAMAGLALSAAGCQKLEARDQLNRGVAAFNAAQFNAAITNFQQAIKLDPTLVNAKLYLATAYQSQFVPGSPTPDNMRYADNALSEYKNVLEQDPANANAVAGIARLNYDMGDLEEARHYYERSLQLSPKDPTAYYTIGAIDYQETHPAILLLRQSEGITDASLPLVNKRSSRKDKQQCQALNEQDTSKLDDGVQQLKKALELRPGYADAMTYLNLLYREKADLACGNKLEREANVTIANNYVNEALATRKAQVAAENKKNSGGVVEGAAKPKGGSGNE
;
A
#
# COMPACT_ATOMS: atom_id res chain seq x y z
N MET A 1 33.28 -46.76 45.01
CA MET A 1 32.46 -45.56 45.30
C MET A 1 32.43 -44.54 44.18
N LYS A 2 33.42 -44.32 43.31
CA LYS A 2 33.41 -43.34 42.20
C LYS A 2 32.39 -43.61 41.06
N LYS A 3 32.06 -44.89 40.78
CA LYS A 3 31.09 -45.25 39.69
C LYS A 3 29.64 -44.87 39.98
N SER A 4 29.21 -44.88 41.24
CA SER A 4 27.87 -44.50 41.66
C SER A 4 27.61 -42.99 41.58
N GLN A 5 28.63 -42.16 41.85
CA GLN A 5 28.48 -40.69 41.75
C GLN A 5 28.28 -40.20 40.31
N ASN A 6 28.90 -40.85 39.33
CA ASN A 6 28.73 -40.48 37.91
C ASN A 6 27.36 -40.82 37.38
N VAL A 7 26.70 -41.86 37.86
CA VAL A 7 25.34 -42.23 37.44
C VAL A 7 24.30 -41.23 37.99
N TRP A 8 24.44 -40.82 39.24
CA TRP A 8 23.55 -39.82 39.85
C TRP A 8 23.68 -38.42 39.20
N THR A 9 24.87 -38.00 38.86
CA THR A 9 25.09 -36.75 38.13
C THR A 9 24.52 -36.79 36.70
N LEU A 10 24.63 -37.95 36.02
CA LEU A 10 24.03 -38.15 34.70
C LEU A 10 22.49 -38.10 34.75
N LEU A 11 21.87 -38.72 35.74
CA LEU A 11 20.42 -38.69 35.95
C LEU A 11 19.91 -37.30 36.28
N LEU A 12 20.64 -36.49 37.07
CA LEU A 12 20.29 -35.12 37.38
C LEU A 12 20.39 -34.19 36.13
N VAL A 13 21.40 -34.40 35.29
CA VAL A 13 21.56 -33.64 34.05
C VAL A 13 20.44 -33.97 33.06
N VAL A 14 20.05 -35.24 32.92
CA VAL A 14 18.94 -35.70 32.08
C VAL A 14 17.60 -35.15 32.59
N ALA A 15 17.37 -35.18 33.92
CA ALA A 15 16.16 -34.64 34.54
C ALA A 15 16.07 -33.11 34.37
N MET A 16 17.17 -32.37 34.52
CA MET A 16 17.20 -30.92 34.27
C MET A 16 17.00 -30.58 32.80
N ALA A 17 17.58 -31.35 31.87
CA ALA A 17 17.34 -31.17 30.43
C ALA A 17 15.88 -31.46 30.07
N GLY A 18 15.25 -32.46 30.65
CA GLY A 18 13.82 -32.78 30.46
C GLY A 18 12.90 -31.67 30.96
N LEU A 19 13.20 -31.07 32.11
CA LEU A 19 12.45 -29.92 32.66
C LEU A 19 12.60 -28.65 31.80
N ALA A 20 13.80 -28.37 31.26
CA ALA A 20 14.04 -27.25 30.39
C ALA A 20 13.28 -27.37 29.04
N LEU A 21 13.23 -28.58 28.47
CA LEU A 21 12.48 -28.88 27.25
C LEU A 21 10.96 -28.75 27.42
N SER A 22 10.41 -29.15 28.58
CA SER A 22 8.99 -28.98 28.86
C SER A 22 8.59 -27.51 29.07
N ALA A 23 9.43 -26.72 29.74
CA ALA A 23 9.20 -25.30 29.94
C ALA A 23 9.19 -24.52 28.61
N ALA A 24 10.12 -24.83 27.68
CA ALA A 24 10.17 -24.23 26.36
C ALA A 24 8.92 -24.58 25.50
N GLY A 25 8.37 -25.78 25.65
CA GLY A 25 7.12 -26.18 24.98
C GLY A 25 5.91 -25.36 25.44
N CYS A 26 5.78 -25.14 26.76
CA CYS A 26 4.70 -24.33 27.33
C CYS A 26 4.77 -22.86 26.89
N GLN A 27 5.98 -22.27 26.84
CA GLN A 27 6.16 -20.89 26.37
C GLN A 27 5.74 -20.68 24.91
N LYS A 28 6.08 -21.64 24.02
CA LYS A 28 5.65 -21.59 22.63
C LYS A 28 4.14 -21.70 22.45
N LEU A 29 3.47 -22.51 23.29
CA LEU A 29 2.02 -22.62 23.26
C LEU A 29 1.36 -21.32 23.73
N GLU A 30 1.88 -20.72 24.79
CA GLU A 30 1.42 -19.43 25.32
C GLU A 30 1.67 -18.31 24.29
N ALA A 31 2.81 -18.30 23.60
CA ALA A 31 3.09 -17.35 22.53
C ALA A 31 2.04 -17.41 21.41
N ARG A 32 1.62 -18.62 21.03
CA ARG A 32 0.56 -18.80 20.02
C ARG A 32 -0.82 -18.36 20.53
N ASP A 33 -1.12 -18.57 21.81
CA ASP A 33 -2.36 -18.06 22.41
C ASP A 33 -2.38 -16.53 22.40
N GLN A 34 -1.29 -15.87 22.79
CA GLN A 34 -1.15 -14.41 22.71
C GLN A 34 -1.28 -13.92 21.27
N LEU A 35 -0.66 -14.59 20.28
CA LEU A 35 -0.82 -14.25 18.87
C LEU A 35 -2.29 -14.31 18.45
N ASN A 36 -3.02 -15.37 18.79
CA ASN A 36 -4.43 -15.54 18.44
C ASN A 36 -5.31 -14.46 19.07
N ARG A 37 -5.06 -14.10 20.34
CA ARG A 37 -5.74 -12.98 21.02
C ARG A 37 -5.43 -11.65 20.33
N GLY A 38 -4.17 -11.44 19.91
CA GLY A 38 -3.78 -10.27 19.13
C GLY A 38 -4.52 -10.17 17.81
N VAL A 39 -4.63 -11.28 17.06
CA VAL A 39 -5.39 -11.32 15.79
C VAL A 39 -6.87 -11.04 16.03
N ALA A 40 -7.48 -11.61 17.07
CA ALA A 40 -8.86 -11.33 17.41
C ALA A 40 -9.09 -9.86 17.75
N ALA A 41 -8.20 -9.24 18.55
CA ALA A 41 -8.25 -7.81 18.86
C ALA A 41 -8.04 -6.93 17.61
N PHE A 42 -7.12 -7.32 16.74
CA PHE A 42 -6.87 -6.60 15.46
C PHE A 42 -8.11 -6.62 14.58
N ASN A 43 -8.74 -7.77 14.41
CA ASN A 43 -9.98 -7.92 13.63
C ASN A 43 -11.16 -7.12 14.22
N ALA A 44 -11.14 -6.87 15.53
CA ALA A 44 -12.09 -6.02 16.24
C ALA A 44 -11.70 -4.52 16.21
N ALA A 45 -10.67 -4.13 15.43
CA ALA A 45 -10.10 -2.79 15.37
C ALA A 45 -9.59 -2.25 16.73
N GLN A 46 -9.31 -3.14 17.69
CA GLN A 46 -8.75 -2.83 19.01
C GLN A 46 -7.21 -2.83 18.92
N PHE A 47 -6.64 -1.92 18.14
CA PHE A 47 -5.23 -1.97 17.76
C PHE A 47 -4.26 -1.92 18.96
N ASN A 48 -4.55 -1.15 20.01
CA ASN A 48 -3.70 -1.10 21.21
C ASN A 48 -3.67 -2.46 21.94
N ALA A 49 -4.81 -3.13 22.05
CA ALA A 49 -4.88 -4.48 22.63
C ALA A 49 -4.16 -5.51 21.75
N ALA A 50 -4.30 -5.39 20.42
CA ALA A 50 -3.58 -6.21 19.45
C ALA A 50 -2.06 -6.07 19.60
N ILE A 51 -1.55 -4.82 19.63
CA ILE A 51 -0.12 -4.50 19.83
C ILE A 51 0.39 -5.16 21.11
N THR A 52 -0.32 -5.01 22.24
CA THR A 52 0.08 -5.60 23.52
C THR A 52 0.18 -7.12 23.45
N ASN A 53 -0.81 -7.80 22.85
CA ASN A 53 -0.81 -9.24 22.71
C ASN A 53 0.31 -9.73 21.77
N PHE A 54 0.55 -9.05 20.65
CA PHE A 54 1.65 -9.40 19.74
C PHE A 54 3.02 -9.21 20.38
N GLN A 55 3.24 -8.14 21.14
CA GLN A 55 4.46 -7.93 21.93
C GLN A 55 4.69 -9.06 22.95
N GLN A 56 3.64 -9.51 23.63
CA GLN A 56 3.74 -10.64 24.56
C GLN A 56 4.06 -11.96 23.81
N ALA A 57 3.45 -12.19 22.66
CA ALA A 57 3.76 -13.34 21.82
C ALA A 57 5.25 -13.36 21.41
N ILE A 58 5.80 -12.22 20.97
CA ILE A 58 7.21 -12.08 20.57
C ILE A 58 8.15 -12.24 21.76
N LYS A 59 7.77 -11.73 22.94
CA LYS A 59 8.55 -11.92 24.18
C LYS A 59 8.65 -13.39 24.58
N LEU A 60 7.58 -14.16 24.41
CA LEU A 60 7.53 -15.60 24.73
C LEU A 60 8.24 -16.44 23.65
N ASP A 61 8.10 -16.10 22.39
CA ASP A 61 8.79 -16.74 21.27
C ASP A 61 9.28 -15.70 20.23
N PRO A 62 10.53 -15.22 20.36
CA PRO A 62 11.11 -14.25 19.41
C PRO A 62 11.26 -14.75 17.97
N THR A 63 11.12 -16.07 17.76
CA THR A 63 11.20 -16.69 16.42
C THR A 63 9.87 -16.68 15.69
N LEU A 64 8.79 -16.20 16.32
CA LEU A 64 7.44 -16.20 15.76
C LEU A 64 7.27 -15.05 14.75
N VAL A 65 7.71 -15.27 13.50
CA VAL A 65 7.70 -14.29 12.41
C VAL A 65 6.32 -13.65 12.21
N ASN A 66 5.26 -14.47 12.28
CA ASN A 66 3.89 -13.96 12.12
C ASN A 66 3.49 -12.95 13.20
N ALA A 67 3.97 -13.10 14.45
CA ALA A 67 3.67 -12.14 15.51
C ALA A 67 4.31 -10.77 15.21
N LYS A 68 5.55 -10.75 14.68
CA LYS A 68 6.23 -9.53 14.26
C LYS A 68 5.51 -8.88 13.07
N LEU A 69 5.09 -9.69 12.09
CA LEU A 69 4.35 -9.20 10.92
C LEU A 69 3.01 -8.55 11.33
N TYR A 70 2.25 -9.20 12.19
CA TYR A 70 1.00 -8.64 12.72
C TYR A 70 1.22 -7.41 13.61
N LEU A 71 2.30 -7.38 14.40
CA LEU A 71 2.67 -6.21 15.20
C LEU A 71 2.97 -5.00 14.29
N ALA A 72 3.78 -5.21 13.23
CA ALA A 72 4.06 -4.18 12.24
C ALA A 72 2.76 -3.65 11.59
N THR A 73 1.87 -4.56 11.18
CA THR A 73 0.58 -4.22 10.59
C THR A 73 -0.32 -3.45 11.57
N ALA A 74 -0.30 -3.82 12.86
CA ALA A 74 -1.08 -3.12 13.88
C ALA A 74 -0.55 -1.70 14.12
N TYR A 75 0.76 -1.48 14.14
CA TYR A 75 1.34 -0.15 14.18
C TYR A 75 1.01 0.65 12.93
N GLN A 76 1.15 0.07 11.74
CA GLN A 76 0.78 0.73 10.48
C GLN A 76 -0.69 1.16 10.46
N SER A 77 -1.60 0.37 11.05
CA SER A 77 -3.03 0.71 11.13
C SER A 77 -3.33 1.90 12.05
N GLN A 78 -2.39 2.29 12.90
CA GLN A 78 -2.49 3.48 13.77
C GLN A 78 -1.85 4.71 13.12
N PHE A 79 -1.04 4.54 12.10
CA PHE A 79 -0.42 5.65 11.38
C PHE A 79 -1.45 6.37 10.51
N VAL A 80 -1.49 7.70 10.61
CA VAL A 80 -2.35 8.59 9.84
C VAL A 80 -1.49 9.38 8.86
N PRO A 81 -1.59 9.12 7.54
CA PRO A 81 -0.83 9.87 6.54
C PRO A 81 -1.04 11.39 6.65
N GLY A 82 0.03 12.15 6.49
CA GLY A 82 -0.01 13.61 6.53
C GLY A 82 -0.09 14.23 7.94
N SER A 83 -0.16 13.44 8.99
CA SER A 83 -0.11 13.95 10.39
C SER A 83 1.34 13.94 10.91
N PRO A 84 1.96 15.11 11.15
CA PRO A 84 3.37 15.19 11.55
C PRO A 84 3.59 15.05 13.07
N THR A 85 2.61 14.57 13.83
CA THR A 85 2.75 14.49 15.29
C THR A 85 3.77 13.41 15.68
N PRO A 86 4.57 13.63 16.77
CA PRO A 86 5.57 12.67 17.21
C PRO A 86 5.01 11.27 17.49
N ASP A 87 3.80 11.20 18.06
CA ASP A 87 3.15 9.92 18.34
C ASP A 87 2.77 9.18 17.05
N ASN A 88 2.29 9.90 16.03
CA ASN A 88 1.97 9.33 14.74
C ASN A 88 3.21 8.81 14.03
N MET A 89 4.29 9.59 14.02
CA MET A 89 5.56 9.16 13.43
C MET A 89 6.15 7.94 14.14
N ARG A 90 6.01 7.85 15.47
CA ARG A 90 6.42 6.66 16.22
C ARG A 90 5.70 5.39 15.80
N TYR A 91 4.42 5.47 15.40
CA TYR A 91 3.72 4.32 14.82
C TYR A 91 4.36 3.86 13.51
N ALA A 92 4.71 4.81 12.63
CA ALA A 92 5.40 4.49 11.37
C ALA A 92 6.77 3.85 11.63
N ASP A 93 7.59 4.45 12.50
CA ASP A 93 8.92 3.95 12.83
C ASP A 93 8.87 2.54 13.44
N ASN A 94 7.94 2.30 14.36
CA ASN A 94 7.75 0.98 14.96
C ASN A 94 7.31 -0.05 13.91
N ALA A 95 6.40 0.33 13.01
CA ALA A 95 5.96 -0.57 11.93
C ALA A 95 7.12 -0.92 10.99
N LEU A 96 7.90 0.08 10.53
CA LEU A 96 9.09 -0.14 9.70
C LEU A 96 10.10 -1.06 10.39
N SER A 97 10.38 -0.83 11.68
CA SER A 97 11.30 -1.65 12.46
C SER A 97 10.84 -3.12 12.50
N GLU A 98 9.57 -3.37 12.80
CA GLU A 98 9.06 -4.74 12.88
C GLU A 98 8.99 -5.43 11.52
N TYR A 99 8.62 -4.73 10.44
CA TYR A 99 8.73 -5.28 9.09
C TYR A 99 10.16 -5.64 8.71
N LYS A 100 11.16 -4.80 9.04
CA LYS A 100 12.58 -5.10 8.82
C LYS A 100 13.02 -6.31 9.63
N ASN A 101 12.60 -6.45 10.90
CA ASN A 101 12.84 -7.64 11.73
C ASN A 101 12.24 -8.93 11.11
N VAL A 102 11.12 -8.82 10.39
CA VAL A 102 10.57 -9.94 9.61
C VAL A 102 11.50 -10.28 8.44
N LEU A 103 11.97 -9.27 7.69
CA LEU A 103 12.85 -9.49 6.53
C LEU A 103 14.25 -10.00 6.89
N GLU A 104 14.73 -9.77 8.12
CA GLU A 104 15.95 -10.39 8.63
C GLU A 104 15.83 -11.92 8.77
N GLN A 105 14.64 -12.41 9.10
CA GLN A 105 14.36 -13.84 9.26
C GLN A 105 13.86 -14.49 7.97
N ASP A 106 13.08 -13.78 7.19
CA ASP A 106 12.50 -14.21 5.91
C ASP A 106 12.63 -13.07 4.87
N PRO A 107 13.79 -12.99 4.18
CA PRO A 107 14.05 -11.94 3.20
C PRO A 107 13.07 -11.89 2.02
N ALA A 108 12.34 -12.97 1.76
CA ALA A 108 11.35 -13.07 0.70
C ALA A 108 9.91 -12.90 1.19
N ASN A 109 9.71 -12.41 2.41
CA ASN A 109 8.38 -12.19 2.96
C ASN A 109 7.63 -11.09 2.20
N ALA A 110 6.75 -11.50 1.29
CA ALA A 110 6.02 -10.58 0.42
C ALA A 110 5.17 -9.56 1.20
N ASN A 111 4.58 -9.97 2.33
CA ASN A 111 3.76 -9.09 3.15
C ASN A 111 4.60 -8.00 3.85
N ALA A 112 5.79 -8.33 4.34
CA ALA A 112 6.69 -7.36 4.94
C ALA A 112 7.24 -6.38 3.90
N VAL A 113 7.62 -6.88 2.70
CA VAL A 113 8.06 -6.03 1.59
C VAL A 113 6.95 -5.06 1.18
N ALA A 114 5.72 -5.55 0.99
CA ALA A 114 4.56 -4.72 0.62
C ALA A 114 4.19 -3.74 1.75
N GLY A 115 4.31 -4.15 3.03
CA GLY A 115 4.07 -3.28 4.19
C GLY A 115 5.03 -2.10 4.23
N ILE A 116 6.34 -2.34 4.03
CA ILE A 116 7.35 -1.27 3.96
C ILE A 116 7.08 -0.36 2.76
N ALA A 117 6.81 -0.93 1.58
CA ALA A 117 6.52 -0.16 0.38
C ALA A 117 5.35 0.82 0.60
N ARG A 118 4.25 0.30 1.12
CA ARG A 118 3.05 1.08 1.39
C ARG A 118 3.30 2.17 2.44
N LEU A 119 3.97 1.82 3.53
CA LEU A 119 4.18 2.76 4.62
C LEU A 119 5.09 3.92 4.19
N ASN A 120 6.18 3.65 3.45
CA ASN A 120 7.03 4.70 2.89
C ASN A 120 6.26 5.60 1.91
N TYR A 121 5.39 5.03 1.07
CA TYR A 121 4.51 5.82 0.21
C TYR A 121 3.57 6.74 1.02
N ASP A 122 2.95 6.21 2.06
CA ASP A 122 2.04 6.95 2.95
C ASP A 122 2.76 8.03 3.78
N MET A 123 4.07 7.86 4.03
CA MET A 123 4.96 8.85 4.67
C MET A 123 5.48 9.90 3.68
N GLY A 124 5.36 9.68 2.38
CA GLY A 124 5.91 10.55 1.33
C GLY A 124 7.38 10.29 1.00
N ASP A 125 7.97 9.21 1.53
CA ASP A 125 9.30 8.75 1.13
C ASP A 125 9.20 7.96 -0.18
N LEU A 126 9.13 8.71 -1.28
CA LEU A 126 8.82 8.15 -2.59
C LEU A 126 9.95 7.27 -3.15
N GLU A 127 11.21 7.58 -2.81
CA GLU A 127 12.37 6.81 -3.25
C GLU A 127 12.36 5.40 -2.63
N GLU A 128 12.24 5.32 -1.31
CA GLU A 128 12.16 4.05 -0.59
C GLU A 128 10.87 3.28 -0.95
N ALA A 129 9.75 3.99 -1.13
CA ALA A 129 8.51 3.37 -1.57
C ALA A 129 8.70 2.67 -2.92
N ARG A 130 9.27 3.36 -3.92
CA ARG A 130 9.59 2.79 -5.25
C ARG A 130 10.47 1.55 -5.13
N HIS A 131 11.57 1.66 -4.40
CA HIS A 131 12.51 0.56 -4.19
C HIS A 131 11.79 -0.70 -3.67
N TYR A 132 10.95 -0.55 -2.65
CA TYR A 132 10.22 -1.68 -2.07
C TYR A 132 9.05 -2.17 -2.94
N TYR A 133 8.39 -1.31 -3.73
CA TYR A 133 7.40 -1.76 -4.71
C TYR A 133 8.04 -2.55 -5.86
N GLU A 134 9.18 -2.13 -6.36
CA GLU A 134 9.95 -2.89 -7.36
C GLU A 134 10.38 -4.27 -6.81
N ARG A 135 10.86 -4.32 -5.56
CA ARG A 135 11.13 -5.57 -4.88
C ARG A 135 9.87 -6.43 -4.69
N SER A 136 8.73 -5.82 -4.40
CA SER A 136 7.43 -6.51 -4.33
C SER A 136 7.07 -7.15 -5.67
N LEU A 137 7.31 -6.47 -6.79
CA LEU A 137 7.09 -7.02 -8.13
C LEU A 137 8.03 -8.18 -8.50
N GLN A 138 9.26 -8.22 -7.95
CA GLN A 138 10.13 -9.39 -8.10
C GLN A 138 9.54 -10.62 -7.41
N LEU A 139 8.87 -10.44 -6.27
CA LEU A 139 8.20 -11.52 -5.53
C LEU A 139 6.81 -11.86 -6.09
N SER A 140 6.10 -10.86 -6.58
CA SER A 140 4.71 -10.95 -7.06
C SER A 140 4.51 -10.16 -8.36
N PRO A 141 4.96 -10.69 -9.53
CA PRO A 141 4.95 -9.97 -10.81
C PRO A 141 3.56 -9.64 -11.37
N LYS A 142 2.50 -10.10 -10.72
CA LYS A 142 1.10 -9.89 -11.16
C LYS A 142 0.30 -9.02 -10.18
N ASP A 143 0.97 -8.20 -9.35
CA ASP A 143 0.29 -7.27 -8.47
C ASP A 143 -0.03 -5.95 -9.20
N PRO A 144 -1.29 -5.69 -9.58
CA PRO A 144 -1.66 -4.45 -10.24
C PRO A 144 -1.51 -3.23 -9.34
N THR A 145 -1.52 -3.40 -8.02
CA THR A 145 -1.40 -2.30 -7.06
C THR A 145 0.03 -1.77 -7.01
N ALA A 146 1.02 -2.65 -7.05
CA ALA A 146 2.42 -2.24 -7.10
C ALA A 146 2.73 -1.45 -8.39
N TYR A 147 2.30 -1.93 -9.55
CA TYR A 147 2.43 -1.19 -10.80
C TYR A 147 1.74 0.16 -10.76
N TYR A 148 0.51 0.20 -10.26
CA TYR A 148 -0.24 1.45 -10.09
C TYR A 148 0.52 2.45 -9.20
N THR A 149 1.06 1.99 -8.06
CA THR A 149 1.71 2.90 -7.12
C THR A 149 3.03 3.43 -7.66
N ILE A 150 3.81 2.62 -8.39
CA ILE A 150 5.02 3.11 -9.06
C ILE A 150 4.66 4.22 -10.06
N GLY A 151 3.64 4.04 -10.91
CA GLY A 151 3.21 5.08 -11.82
C GLY A 151 2.63 6.32 -11.13
N ALA A 152 2.01 6.17 -9.96
CA ALA A 152 1.58 7.29 -9.13
C ALA A 152 2.76 8.05 -8.51
N ILE A 153 3.84 7.36 -8.15
CA ILE A 153 5.10 7.95 -7.69
C ILE A 153 5.71 8.80 -8.81
N ASP A 154 5.76 8.29 -10.05
CA ASP A 154 6.28 9.04 -11.19
C ASP A 154 5.56 10.36 -11.38
N TYR A 155 4.23 10.36 -11.28
CA TYR A 155 3.45 11.59 -11.31
C TYR A 155 3.79 12.53 -10.14
N GLN A 156 3.89 12.02 -8.92
CA GLN A 156 4.18 12.84 -7.74
C GLN A 156 5.57 13.49 -7.79
N GLU A 157 6.52 12.84 -8.44
CA GLU A 157 7.89 13.35 -8.58
C GLU A 157 8.03 14.38 -9.71
N THR A 158 7.24 14.28 -10.79
CA THR A 158 7.31 15.19 -11.95
C THR A 158 6.38 16.40 -11.83
N HIS A 159 5.18 16.19 -11.29
CA HIS A 159 4.14 17.22 -11.20
C HIS A 159 4.56 18.54 -10.54
N PRO A 160 5.29 18.57 -9.40
CA PRO A 160 5.63 19.83 -8.74
C PRO A 160 6.44 20.79 -9.60
N ALA A 161 7.38 20.28 -10.41
CA ALA A 161 8.20 21.11 -11.28
C ALA A 161 7.39 21.70 -12.45
N ILE A 162 6.52 20.89 -13.04
CA ILE A 162 5.60 21.33 -14.12
C ILE A 162 4.60 22.36 -13.58
N LEU A 163 4.03 22.11 -12.41
CA LEU A 163 3.11 23.05 -11.75
C LEU A 163 3.79 24.39 -11.44
N LEU A 164 5.02 24.35 -10.91
CA LEU A 164 5.80 25.56 -10.63
C LEU A 164 6.04 26.37 -11.90
N LEU A 165 6.38 25.71 -13.02
CA LEU A 165 6.56 26.39 -14.30
C LEU A 165 5.25 27.01 -14.80
N ARG A 166 4.11 26.31 -14.69
CA ARG A 166 2.79 26.88 -15.01
C ARG A 166 2.47 28.12 -14.17
N GLN A 167 2.74 28.07 -12.88
CA GLN A 167 2.52 29.19 -11.95
C GLN A 167 3.40 30.40 -12.29
N SER A 168 4.68 30.17 -12.60
CA SER A 168 5.61 31.26 -12.97
C SER A 168 5.21 31.97 -14.25
N GLU A 169 4.54 31.26 -15.20
CA GLU A 169 3.98 31.80 -16.43
C GLU A 169 2.56 32.37 -16.26
N GLY A 170 2.00 32.36 -15.06
CA GLY A 170 0.64 32.82 -14.78
C GLY A 170 -0.46 31.99 -15.43
N ILE A 171 -0.18 30.73 -15.76
CA ILE A 171 -1.12 29.82 -16.44
C ILE A 171 -1.91 29.04 -15.38
N THR A 172 -3.10 29.51 -15.06
CA THR A 172 -4.02 28.87 -14.10
C THR A 172 -5.00 27.90 -14.76
N ASP A 173 -5.31 28.11 -16.04
CA ASP A 173 -6.20 27.24 -16.79
C ASP A 173 -5.45 26.01 -17.35
N ALA A 174 -5.81 24.83 -16.85
CA ALA A 174 -5.20 23.56 -17.25
C ALA A 174 -5.43 23.19 -18.72
N SER A 175 -6.40 23.83 -19.42
CA SER A 175 -6.64 23.62 -20.84
C SER A 175 -5.62 24.34 -21.72
N LEU A 176 -4.97 25.39 -21.21
CA LEU A 176 -4.00 26.18 -21.94
C LEU A 176 -2.63 25.49 -21.99
N PRO A 177 -1.91 25.61 -23.12
CA PRO A 177 -0.56 25.08 -23.25
C PRO A 177 0.43 25.83 -22.37
N LEU A 178 1.40 25.11 -21.78
CA LEU A 178 2.50 25.71 -21.03
C LEU A 178 3.35 26.64 -21.94
N VAL A 179 3.58 26.24 -23.16
CA VAL A 179 4.30 27.03 -24.18
C VAL A 179 3.43 27.22 -25.41
N ASN A 180 3.35 28.46 -25.89
CA ASN A 180 2.61 28.82 -27.09
C ASN A 180 3.44 29.75 -27.99
N LYS A 181 2.83 30.24 -29.07
CA LYS A 181 3.52 31.14 -30.03
C LYS A 181 3.99 32.46 -29.42
N ARG A 182 3.39 32.92 -28.32
CA ARG A 182 3.71 34.17 -27.62
C ARG A 182 4.72 34.00 -26.50
N SER A 183 4.99 32.74 -26.10
CA SER A 183 5.94 32.43 -25.04
C SER A 183 7.34 32.92 -25.41
N SER A 184 8.05 33.44 -24.41
CA SER A 184 9.41 33.95 -24.57
C SER A 184 10.40 32.81 -24.91
N ARG A 185 11.60 33.21 -25.36
CA ARG A 185 12.68 32.23 -25.56
C ARG A 185 13.04 31.49 -24.26
N LYS A 186 12.99 32.21 -23.13
CA LYS A 186 13.29 31.68 -21.80
C LYS A 186 12.30 30.59 -21.42
N ASP A 187 10.99 30.84 -21.59
CA ASP A 187 9.92 29.86 -21.24
C ASP A 187 10.07 28.57 -22.04
N LYS A 188 10.40 28.70 -23.33
CA LYS A 188 10.66 27.55 -24.20
C LYS A 188 11.87 26.76 -23.76
N GLN A 189 12.95 27.42 -23.35
CA GLN A 189 14.15 26.78 -22.84
C GLN A 189 13.89 26.06 -21.49
N GLN A 190 13.12 26.68 -20.61
CA GLN A 190 12.73 26.05 -19.33
C GLN A 190 11.85 24.81 -19.54
N CYS A 191 10.87 24.91 -20.44
CA CYS A 191 10.06 23.75 -20.82
C CYS A 191 10.92 22.62 -21.40
N GLN A 192 11.86 22.94 -22.32
CA GLN A 192 12.75 21.93 -22.91
C GLN A 192 13.64 21.25 -21.89
N ALA A 193 14.23 22.01 -20.95
CA ALA A 193 15.04 21.46 -19.88
C ALA A 193 14.23 20.49 -19.00
N LEU A 194 12.99 20.86 -18.67
CA LEU A 194 12.10 20.02 -17.89
C LEU A 194 11.67 18.76 -18.68
N ASN A 195 11.41 18.92 -19.99
CA ASN A 195 11.12 17.79 -20.87
C ASN A 195 12.28 16.78 -20.89
N GLU A 196 13.52 17.25 -21.07
CA GLU A 196 14.72 16.40 -21.07
C GLU A 196 14.90 15.66 -19.72
N GLN A 197 14.55 16.32 -18.61
CA GLN A 197 14.66 15.75 -17.27
C GLN A 197 13.60 14.70 -17.00
N ASP A 198 12.33 14.96 -17.33
CA ASP A 198 11.17 14.23 -16.79
C ASP A 198 10.52 13.26 -17.79
N THR A 199 10.81 13.37 -19.11
CA THR A 199 10.15 12.53 -20.13
C THR A 199 10.32 11.03 -19.86
N SER A 200 11.53 10.59 -19.49
CA SER A 200 11.77 9.17 -19.21
C SER A 200 10.93 8.66 -18.04
N LYS A 201 10.78 9.47 -17.00
CA LYS A 201 9.98 9.15 -15.82
C LYS A 201 8.48 9.13 -16.13
N LEU A 202 8.00 10.10 -16.91
CA LEU A 202 6.61 10.13 -17.38
C LEU A 202 6.29 8.92 -18.27
N ASP A 203 7.22 8.50 -19.11
CA ASP A 203 7.06 7.32 -19.97
C ASP A 203 7.03 6.03 -19.15
N ASP A 204 7.89 5.90 -18.13
CA ASP A 204 7.88 4.77 -17.20
C ASP A 204 6.54 4.71 -16.46
N GLY A 205 6.09 5.81 -15.86
CA GLY A 205 4.80 5.88 -15.18
C GLY A 205 3.63 5.47 -16.06
N VAL A 206 3.62 5.91 -17.33
CA VAL A 206 2.61 5.48 -18.31
C VAL A 206 2.68 3.95 -18.55
N GLN A 207 3.86 3.37 -18.67
CA GLN A 207 4.02 1.93 -18.86
C GLN A 207 3.55 1.14 -17.63
N GLN A 208 3.93 1.57 -16.43
CA GLN A 208 3.52 0.93 -15.17
C GLN A 208 2.00 0.95 -15.01
N LEU A 209 1.36 2.11 -15.24
CA LEU A 209 -0.09 2.22 -15.14
C LEU A 209 -0.83 1.40 -16.22
N LYS A 210 -0.32 1.32 -17.44
CA LYS A 210 -0.87 0.42 -18.46
C LYS A 210 -0.75 -1.03 -18.04
N LYS A 211 0.37 -1.42 -17.41
CA LYS A 211 0.54 -2.77 -16.88
C LYS A 211 -0.45 -3.06 -15.75
N ALA A 212 -0.71 -2.09 -14.88
CA ALA A 212 -1.76 -2.20 -13.85
C ALA A 212 -3.15 -2.46 -14.48
N LEU A 213 -3.48 -1.77 -15.60
CA LEU A 213 -4.74 -1.98 -16.33
C LEU A 213 -4.82 -3.33 -17.05
N GLU A 214 -3.71 -3.83 -17.61
CA GLU A 214 -3.67 -5.18 -18.18
C GLU A 214 -4.03 -6.24 -17.14
N LEU A 215 -3.54 -6.07 -15.90
CA LEU A 215 -3.80 -6.99 -14.79
C LEU A 215 -5.16 -6.77 -14.14
N ARG A 216 -5.67 -5.54 -14.16
CA ARG A 216 -6.98 -5.15 -13.60
C ARG A 216 -7.67 -4.15 -14.54
N PRO A 217 -8.41 -4.60 -15.56
CA PRO A 217 -9.03 -3.71 -16.57
C PRO A 217 -9.98 -2.64 -16.00
N GLY A 218 -10.64 -2.91 -14.88
CA GLY A 218 -11.52 -1.94 -14.20
C GLY A 218 -10.83 -1.06 -13.15
N TYR A 219 -9.52 -0.81 -13.26
CA TYR A 219 -8.77 -0.02 -12.27
C TYR A 219 -8.91 1.48 -12.56
N ALA A 220 -10.01 2.08 -12.12
CA ALA A 220 -10.35 3.49 -12.38
C ALA A 220 -9.28 4.49 -11.89
N ASP A 221 -8.57 4.16 -10.79
CA ASP A 221 -7.51 5.03 -10.27
C ASP A 221 -6.29 5.03 -11.20
N ALA A 222 -5.91 3.89 -11.78
CA ALA A 222 -4.85 3.82 -12.78
C ALA A 222 -5.20 4.63 -14.04
N MET A 223 -6.46 4.59 -14.50
CA MET A 223 -6.94 5.43 -15.60
C MET A 223 -6.85 6.92 -15.23
N THR A 224 -7.16 7.28 -13.99
CA THR A 224 -7.05 8.66 -13.51
C THR A 224 -5.60 9.16 -13.55
N TYR A 225 -4.63 8.36 -13.09
CA TYR A 225 -3.21 8.75 -13.17
C TYR A 225 -2.68 8.75 -14.60
N LEU A 226 -3.14 7.86 -15.49
CA LEU A 226 -2.84 7.95 -16.92
C LEU A 226 -3.33 9.26 -17.52
N ASN A 227 -4.53 9.72 -17.20
CA ASN A 227 -5.01 11.03 -17.60
C ASN A 227 -4.04 12.14 -17.15
N LEU A 228 -3.59 12.11 -15.89
CA LEU A 228 -2.69 13.10 -15.33
C LEU A 228 -1.33 13.09 -16.03
N LEU A 229 -0.68 11.92 -16.17
CA LEU A 229 0.61 11.79 -16.85
C LEU A 229 0.56 12.25 -18.33
N TYR A 230 -0.50 11.91 -19.06
CA TYR A 230 -0.65 12.38 -20.44
C TYR A 230 -0.91 13.89 -20.53
N ARG A 231 -1.50 14.53 -19.51
CA ARG A 231 -1.59 15.99 -19.43
C ARG A 231 -0.22 16.63 -19.20
N GLU A 232 0.61 16.04 -18.34
CA GLU A 232 1.98 16.51 -18.16
C GLU A 232 2.83 16.35 -19.41
N LYS A 233 2.71 15.22 -20.12
CA LYS A 233 3.33 15.04 -21.44
C LYS A 233 2.82 16.09 -22.47
N ALA A 234 1.56 16.48 -22.40
CA ALA A 234 1.03 17.55 -23.23
C ALA A 234 1.61 18.93 -22.88
N ASP A 235 1.86 19.20 -21.60
CA ASP A 235 2.53 20.42 -21.15
C ASP A 235 4.00 20.45 -21.62
N LEU A 236 4.70 19.33 -21.49
CA LEU A 236 6.10 19.18 -21.89
C LEU A 236 6.31 19.02 -23.42
N ALA A 237 5.26 19.07 -24.22
CA ALA A 237 5.40 19.16 -25.69
C ALA A 237 6.05 20.47 -26.16
N CYS A 238 6.28 21.46 -25.28
CA CYS A 238 7.09 22.66 -25.44
C CYS A 238 6.80 23.47 -26.75
N GLY A 239 5.51 23.58 -27.11
CA GLY A 239 5.03 24.26 -28.29
C GLY A 239 4.85 23.36 -29.51
N ASN A 240 5.15 22.09 -29.45
CA ASN A 240 4.76 21.12 -30.46
C ASN A 240 3.25 20.84 -30.35
N LYS A 241 2.49 21.51 -31.22
CA LYS A 241 1.03 21.49 -31.20
C LYS A 241 0.48 20.09 -31.45
N LEU A 242 1.06 19.35 -32.39
CA LEU A 242 0.57 17.99 -32.76
C LEU A 242 0.74 16.99 -31.59
N GLU A 243 1.90 17.02 -30.98
CA GLU A 243 2.21 16.16 -29.83
C GLU A 243 1.31 16.49 -28.64
N ARG A 244 1.13 17.80 -28.35
CA ARG A 244 0.21 18.23 -27.30
C ARG A 244 -1.21 17.76 -27.53
N GLU A 245 -1.77 17.95 -28.72
CA GLU A 245 -3.13 17.55 -29.07
C GLU A 245 -3.31 16.03 -28.98
N ALA A 246 -2.32 15.26 -29.40
CA ALA A 246 -2.31 13.82 -29.27
C ALA A 246 -2.37 13.39 -27.79
N ASN A 247 -1.50 13.95 -26.95
CA ASN A 247 -1.47 13.64 -25.51
C ASN A 247 -2.76 14.07 -24.80
N VAL A 248 -3.32 15.25 -25.10
CA VAL A 248 -4.61 15.71 -24.56
C VAL A 248 -5.76 14.78 -24.96
N THR A 249 -5.76 14.30 -26.21
CA THR A 249 -6.78 13.36 -26.68
C THR A 249 -6.72 12.05 -25.89
N ILE A 250 -5.53 11.50 -25.69
CA ILE A 250 -5.35 10.27 -24.89
C ILE A 250 -5.77 10.51 -23.43
N ALA A 251 -5.36 11.64 -22.85
CA ALA A 251 -5.76 12.01 -21.50
C ALA A 251 -7.28 12.06 -21.32
N ASN A 252 -7.99 12.69 -22.28
CA ASN A 252 -9.45 12.78 -22.25
C ASN A 252 -10.13 11.41 -22.37
N ASN A 253 -9.58 10.49 -23.15
CA ASN A 253 -10.10 9.13 -23.23
C ASN A 253 -10.01 8.42 -21.87
N TYR A 254 -8.84 8.49 -21.20
CA TYR A 254 -8.68 7.86 -19.88
C TYR A 254 -9.59 8.46 -18.80
N VAL A 255 -9.81 9.76 -18.76
CA VAL A 255 -10.74 10.34 -17.78
C VAL A 255 -12.19 9.89 -18.05
N ASN A 256 -12.59 9.79 -19.32
CA ASN A 256 -13.92 9.31 -19.66
C ASN A 256 -14.10 7.83 -19.28
N GLU A 257 -13.10 6.99 -19.52
CA GLU A 257 -13.10 5.58 -19.10
C GLU A 257 -13.14 5.44 -17.58
N ALA A 258 -12.37 6.22 -16.84
CA ALA A 258 -12.38 6.22 -15.38
C ALA A 258 -13.76 6.57 -14.82
N LEU A 259 -14.39 7.61 -15.35
CA LEU A 259 -15.72 8.04 -14.93
C LEU A 259 -16.79 6.98 -15.25
N ALA A 260 -16.75 6.39 -16.43
CA ALA A 260 -17.66 5.31 -16.83
C ALA A 260 -17.49 4.09 -15.93
N THR A 261 -16.26 3.70 -15.65
CA THR A 261 -15.91 2.58 -14.77
C THR A 261 -16.41 2.79 -13.35
N ARG A 262 -16.15 3.95 -12.75
CA ARG A 262 -16.64 4.30 -11.40
C ARG A 262 -18.17 4.29 -11.34
N LYS A 263 -18.83 4.85 -12.36
CA LYS A 263 -20.30 4.83 -12.45
C LYS A 263 -20.84 3.40 -12.50
N ALA A 264 -20.24 2.52 -13.28
CA ALA A 264 -20.62 1.13 -13.36
C ALA A 264 -20.40 0.37 -12.03
N GLN A 265 -19.28 0.63 -11.34
CA GLN A 265 -18.98 0.05 -10.03
C GLN A 265 -20.02 0.44 -8.98
N VAL A 266 -20.36 1.74 -8.88
CA VAL A 266 -21.40 2.24 -7.96
C VAL A 266 -22.77 1.64 -8.28
N ALA A 267 -23.13 1.53 -9.56
CA ALA A 267 -24.41 0.91 -9.97
C ALA A 267 -24.47 -0.57 -9.60
N ALA A 268 -23.37 -1.30 -9.74
CA ALA A 268 -23.27 -2.71 -9.36
C ALA A 268 -23.38 -2.90 -7.83
N GLU A 269 -22.76 -2.03 -7.06
CA GLU A 269 -22.82 -2.04 -5.59
C GLU A 269 -24.25 -1.75 -5.08
N ASN A 270 -24.90 -0.71 -5.62
CA ASN A 270 -26.28 -0.37 -5.29
C ASN A 270 -27.24 -1.52 -5.61
N LYS A 271 -27.02 -2.24 -6.73
CA LYS A 271 -27.81 -3.41 -7.08
C LYS A 271 -27.64 -4.57 -6.10
N LYS A 272 -26.40 -4.80 -5.60
CA LYS A 272 -26.16 -5.81 -4.56
C LYS A 272 -26.85 -5.45 -3.25
N ASN A 273 -26.78 -4.18 -2.84
CA ASN A 273 -27.37 -3.70 -1.60
C ASN A 273 -28.92 -3.68 -1.65
N SER A 274 -29.52 -3.42 -2.81
CA SER A 274 -30.97 -3.45 -2.98
C SER A 274 -31.56 -4.88 -3.14
N GLY A 275 -30.76 -5.83 -3.64
CA GLY A 275 -31.17 -7.25 -3.76
C GLY A 275 -31.21 -8.02 -2.45
N GLY A 276 -30.57 -7.50 -1.39
CA GLY A 276 -30.54 -8.12 -0.06
C GLY A 276 -31.76 -7.83 0.84
N VAL A 277 -32.70 -7.00 0.40
CA VAL A 277 -33.85 -6.55 1.24
C VAL A 277 -35.14 -7.33 0.98
N VAL A 278 -35.18 -8.30 0.05
CA VAL A 278 -36.45 -8.91 -0.40
C VAL A 278 -36.72 -10.34 0.13
N GLU A 279 -35.92 -10.88 1.02
CA GLU A 279 -36.17 -12.22 1.61
C GLU A 279 -36.42 -12.22 3.13
N GLY A 280 -37.21 -11.28 3.65
CA GLY A 280 -37.52 -11.22 5.10
C GLY A 280 -38.96 -10.81 5.46
N ALA A 281 -39.83 -10.53 4.49
CA ALA A 281 -41.22 -10.23 4.81
C ALA A 281 -42.03 -11.51 4.91
N ALA A 282 -42.02 -12.14 6.08
CA ALA A 282 -43.00 -13.20 6.43
C ALA A 282 -44.42 -12.65 6.33
N LYS A 283 -45.24 -13.29 5.49
CA LYS A 283 -46.70 -13.05 5.43
C LYS A 283 -47.31 -13.20 6.83
N PRO A 284 -48.15 -12.27 7.29
CA PRO A 284 -48.94 -12.49 8.49
C PRO A 284 -49.94 -13.59 8.21
N LYS A 285 -49.89 -14.68 8.99
CA LYS A 285 -50.94 -15.71 9.04
C LYS A 285 -52.21 -15.06 9.49
N GLY A 286 -53.21 -15.07 8.61
CA GLY A 286 -54.58 -14.70 8.96
C GLY A 286 -55.11 -15.64 10.05
N GLY A 287 -55.38 -15.08 11.22
CA GLY A 287 -56.17 -15.74 12.24
C GLY A 287 -57.67 -15.65 11.86
N SER A 288 -58.24 -16.79 11.56
CA SER A 288 -59.71 -16.95 11.57
C SER A 288 -60.13 -17.01 13.02
N GLY A 289 -60.86 -16.00 13.49
CA GLY A 289 -61.63 -16.05 14.72
C GLY A 289 -63.07 -16.40 14.38
N ASN A 290 -63.51 -17.52 14.91
CA ASN A 290 -64.94 -17.81 15.06
C ASN A 290 -65.37 -17.34 16.45
N GLU A 291 -66.62 -16.81 16.45
CA GLU A 291 -67.57 -16.55 17.57
C GLU A 291 -67.21 -15.41 18.52
#